data_d24820b18471117bdfcad7fcd7026f00
#
_entry.id   d24820b18471117bdfcad7fcd7026f00
#
_cell.length_a   1.000
_cell.length_b   1.000
_cell.length_c   1.000
_cell.angle_alpha   90.00
_cell.angle_beta   90.00
_cell.angle_gamma   90.00
#
_symmetry.space_group_name_H-M   'P 1'
#
loop_
_entity.id
_entity.type
_entity.pdbx_description
1 polymer ?
#
loop_
_entity_poly.entity_id
_entity_poly.type
_entity_poly.pdbx_seq_one_letter_code
_entity_poly.pdbx_strand_id
1 'polypeptide(L)'
;MSDLALFDTGILLRASTTTLDHADLGLALWNQARLGTLRACIAQQTVWEFFSVLTRLGTPPRHVLAEIRKHLAVFPVIAPKPTTFPDVLASLGRLRWLGGPQVYDLLLAHTALDNGIATLCTFNDRHFRRFALPLQVVNPTTMRTR
;
A
#
# COMPACT_ATOMS: atom_id res chain seq x y z
N MET A 1 -15.98 -3.68 -14.25
CA MET A 1 -15.10 -2.70 -13.59
C MET A 1 -14.13 -3.41 -12.67
N SER A 2 -12.92 -2.97 -12.70
CA SER A 2 -11.88 -3.55 -11.84
C SER A 2 -12.04 -2.99 -10.43
N ASP A 3 -12.51 -3.80 -9.52
CA ASP A 3 -12.53 -3.46 -8.11
C ASP A 3 -11.17 -3.75 -7.45
N LEU A 4 -10.09 -3.59 -8.22
CA LEU A 4 -8.73 -3.85 -7.77
C LEU A 4 -8.31 -2.75 -6.79
N ALA A 5 -7.93 -3.15 -5.59
CA ALA A 5 -7.43 -2.24 -4.56
C ALA A 5 -5.90 -2.34 -4.46
N LEU A 6 -5.24 -1.21 -4.26
CA LEU A 6 -3.83 -1.20 -3.87
C LEU A 6 -3.73 -1.30 -2.35
N PHE A 7 -2.96 -2.26 -1.88
CA PHE A 7 -2.64 -2.39 -0.46
C PHE A 7 -1.36 -1.62 -0.14
N ASP A 8 -1.45 -0.72 0.84
CA ASP A 8 -0.29 -0.04 1.39
C ASP A 8 0.57 -0.99 2.24
N THR A 9 1.81 -0.61 2.47
CA THR A 9 2.80 -1.38 3.24
C THR A 9 2.27 -1.82 4.61
N GLY A 10 1.51 -0.97 5.29
CA GLY A 10 0.94 -1.29 6.60
C GLY A 10 0.04 -2.52 6.63
N ILE A 11 -0.63 -2.84 5.53
CA ILE A 11 -1.44 -4.06 5.42
C ILE A 11 -0.52 -5.30 5.44
N LEU A 12 0.54 -5.28 4.63
CA LEU A 12 1.49 -6.40 4.54
C LEU A 12 2.25 -6.61 5.85
N LEU A 13 2.64 -5.52 6.51
CA LEU A 13 3.31 -5.59 7.81
C LEU A 13 2.43 -6.31 8.84
N ARG A 14 1.15 -5.97 8.88
CA ARG A 14 0.20 -6.59 9.81
C ARG A 14 -0.14 -8.02 9.45
N ALA A 15 -0.11 -8.37 8.18
CA ALA A 15 -0.28 -9.77 7.75
C ALA A 15 0.93 -10.64 8.10
N SER A 16 2.12 -10.05 8.25
CA SER A 16 3.39 -10.77 8.48
C SER A 16 3.85 -10.76 9.94
N THR A 17 3.27 -9.93 10.81
CA THR A 17 3.68 -9.85 12.22
C THR A 17 2.47 -9.67 13.13
N THR A 18 2.42 -10.50 14.18
CA THR A 18 1.33 -10.53 15.15
C THR A 18 1.45 -9.48 16.25
N THR A 19 2.60 -8.78 16.31
CA THR A 19 2.89 -7.82 17.39
C THR A 19 2.35 -6.41 17.12
N LEU A 20 1.89 -6.14 15.89
CA LEU A 20 1.33 -4.84 15.53
C LEU A 20 -0.16 -4.77 15.85
N ASP A 21 -0.63 -3.57 16.16
CA ASP A 21 -2.07 -3.31 16.27
C ASP A 21 -2.77 -3.67 14.96
N HIS A 22 -3.97 -4.24 15.07
CA HIS A 22 -4.76 -4.65 13.91
C HIS A 22 -4.11 -5.73 13.03
N ALA A 23 -3.21 -6.54 13.59
CA ALA A 23 -2.59 -7.65 12.87
C ALA A 23 -3.64 -8.66 12.36
N ASP A 24 -4.70 -8.88 13.11
CA ASP A 24 -5.82 -9.72 12.72
C ASP A 24 -6.54 -9.21 11.46
N LEU A 25 -6.73 -7.89 11.35
CA LEU A 25 -7.31 -7.27 10.15
C LEU A 25 -6.41 -7.40 8.94
N GLY A 26 -5.11 -7.14 9.11
CA GLY A 26 -4.12 -7.31 8.04
C GLY A 26 -4.09 -8.73 7.51
N LEU A 27 -4.07 -9.71 8.40
CA LEU A 27 -4.08 -11.12 8.02
C LEU A 27 -5.40 -11.52 7.34
N ALA A 28 -6.53 -11.02 7.83
CA ALA A 28 -7.84 -11.28 7.22
C ALA A 28 -7.91 -10.76 5.78
N LEU A 29 -7.43 -9.55 5.53
CA LEU A 29 -7.37 -8.97 4.19
C LEU A 29 -6.42 -9.75 3.27
N TRP A 30 -5.27 -10.15 3.78
CA TRP A 30 -4.32 -10.98 3.05
C TRP A 30 -4.94 -12.31 2.62
N ASN A 31 -5.66 -12.97 3.54
CA ASN A 31 -6.35 -14.22 3.24
C ASN A 31 -7.47 -14.05 2.22
N GLN A 32 -8.23 -12.96 2.29
CA GLN A 32 -9.25 -12.66 1.29
C GLN A 32 -8.64 -12.46 -0.10
N ALA A 33 -7.49 -11.79 -0.18
CA ALA A 33 -6.76 -11.64 -1.44
C ALA A 33 -6.27 -12.99 -1.97
N ARG A 34 -5.68 -13.80 -1.09
CA ARG A 34 -5.19 -15.14 -1.44
C ARG A 34 -6.31 -16.06 -1.95
N LEU A 35 -7.48 -15.96 -1.36
CA LEU A 35 -8.65 -16.77 -1.73
C LEU A 35 -9.41 -16.21 -2.94
N GLY A 36 -9.06 -15.02 -3.39
CA GLY A 36 -9.71 -14.37 -4.53
C GLY A 36 -11.05 -13.70 -4.22
N THR A 37 -11.44 -13.62 -2.94
CA THR A 37 -12.67 -12.91 -2.53
C THR A 37 -12.49 -11.40 -2.49
N LEU A 38 -11.25 -10.94 -2.48
CA LEU A 38 -10.87 -9.53 -2.61
C LEU A 38 -9.78 -9.43 -3.66
N ARG A 39 -9.96 -8.55 -4.64
CA ARG A 39 -8.95 -8.29 -5.67
C ARG A 39 -8.02 -7.18 -5.18
N ALA A 40 -6.76 -7.52 -5.01
CA ALA A 40 -5.75 -6.59 -4.50
C ALA A 40 -4.43 -6.73 -5.22
N CYS A 41 -3.68 -5.64 -5.26
CA CYS A 41 -2.31 -5.58 -5.76
C CYS A 41 -1.43 -4.81 -4.78
N ILE A 42 -0.14 -4.86 -4.99
CA ILE A 42 0.86 -4.07 -4.28
C ILE A 42 1.75 -3.34 -5.29
N ALA A 43 2.44 -2.30 -4.84
CA ALA A 43 3.41 -1.59 -5.67
C ALA A 43 4.83 -2.07 -5.38
N GLN A 44 5.73 -1.90 -6.34
CA GLN A 44 7.16 -2.14 -6.10
C GLN A 44 7.66 -1.38 -4.87
N GLN A 45 7.26 -0.14 -4.73
CA GLN A 45 7.60 0.70 -3.57
C GLN A 45 7.20 0.02 -2.25
N THR A 46 6.04 -0.61 -2.20
CA THR A 46 5.54 -1.33 -1.03
C THR A 46 6.51 -2.44 -0.60
N VAL A 47 7.08 -3.16 -1.55
CA VAL A 47 8.06 -4.22 -1.28
C VAL A 47 9.31 -3.66 -0.60
N TRP A 48 9.83 -2.55 -1.11
CA TRP A 48 11.03 -1.91 -0.54
C TRP A 48 10.78 -1.35 0.86
N GLU A 49 9.63 -0.73 1.07
CA GLU A 49 9.24 -0.23 2.39
C GLU A 49 9.05 -1.37 3.40
N PHE A 50 8.40 -2.46 2.98
CA PHE A 50 8.23 -3.66 3.79
C PHE A 50 9.60 -4.21 4.26
N PHE A 51 10.53 -4.35 3.33
CA PHE A 51 11.89 -4.80 3.66
C PHE A 51 12.57 -3.84 4.64
N SER A 52 12.50 -2.56 4.37
CA SER A 52 13.13 -1.52 5.20
C SER A 52 12.60 -1.55 6.64
N VAL A 53 11.29 -1.60 6.80
CA VAL A 53 10.68 -1.57 8.14
C VAL A 53 11.04 -2.82 8.94
N LEU A 54 10.87 -4.01 8.39
CA LEU A 54 11.13 -5.24 9.13
C LEU A 54 12.61 -5.43 9.48
N THR A 55 13.51 -5.06 8.58
CA THR A 55 14.95 -5.16 8.88
C THR A 55 15.37 -4.15 9.94
N ARG A 56 14.79 -2.94 9.95
CA ARG A 56 15.03 -1.97 11.03
C ARG A 56 14.50 -2.47 12.38
N LEU A 57 13.42 -3.23 12.39
CA LEU A 57 12.87 -3.84 13.61
C LEU A 57 13.63 -5.08 14.06
N GLY A 58 14.67 -5.48 13.34
CA GLY A 58 15.58 -6.57 13.73
C GLY A 58 15.29 -7.91 13.07
N THR A 59 14.33 -8.00 12.15
CA THR A 59 14.10 -9.24 11.41
C THR A 59 15.26 -9.47 10.44
N PRO A 60 15.89 -10.67 10.44
CA PRO A 60 16.98 -10.94 9.51
C PRO A 60 16.54 -10.80 8.05
N PRO A 61 17.38 -10.19 7.18
CA PRO A 61 17.02 -9.94 5.78
C PRO A 61 16.52 -11.18 5.02
N ARG A 62 17.12 -12.35 5.27
CA ARG A 62 16.69 -13.58 4.62
C ARG A 62 15.27 -13.99 5.00
N HIS A 63 14.85 -13.71 6.24
CA HIS A 63 13.47 -13.99 6.68
C HIS A 63 12.50 -12.99 6.06
N VAL A 64 12.90 -11.73 5.96
CA VAL A 64 12.08 -10.72 5.27
C VAL A 64 11.90 -11.09 3.80
N LEU A 65 12.95 -11.53 3.14
CA LEU A 65 12.86 -11.98 1.73
C LEU A 65 11.89 -13.16 1.57
N ALA A 66 11.89 -14.11 2.52
CA ALA A 66 10.94 -15.22 2.51
C ALA A 66 9.48 -14.71 2.63
N GLU A 67 9.24 -13.74 3.50
CA GLU A 67 7.91 -13.10 3.61
C GLU A 67 7.52 -12.35 2.33
N ILE A 68 8.45 -11.62 1.74
CA ILE A 68 8.22 -10.93 0.45
C ILE A 68 7.79 -11.95 -0.62
N ARG A 69 8.45 -13.09 -0.71
CA ARG A 69 8.09 -14.12 -1.69
C ARG A 69 6.68 -14.65 -1.47
N LYS A 70 6.22 -14.76 -0.22
CA LYS A 70 4.83 -15.13 0.07
C LYS A 70 3.85 -14.08 -0.47
N HIS A 71 4.16 -12.80 -0.27
CA HIS A 71 3.33 -11.71 -0.80
C HIS A 71 3.31 -11.71 -2.33
N LEU A 72 4.46 -11.92 -2.97
CA LEU A 72 4.56 -11.98 -4.42
C LEU A 72 3.79 -13.16 -5.03
N ALA A 73 3.59 -14.23 -4.28
CA ALA A 73 2.76 -15.36 -4.71
C ALA A 73 1.25 -15.03 -4.69
N VAL A 74 0.85 -14.01 -3.95
CA VAL A 74 -0.57 -13.63 -3.77
C VAL A 74 -0.94 -12.40 -4.59
N PHE A 75 -0.06 -11.38 -4.65
CA PHE A 75 -0.39 -10.07 -5.21
C PHE A 75 0.30 -9.83 -6.54
N PRO A 76 -0.43 -9.34 -7.56
CA PRO A 76 0.20 -8.64 -8.67
C PRO A 76 0.97 -7.41 -8.17
N VAL A 77 2.07 -7.08 -8.84
CA VAL A 77 2.92 -5.93 -8.48
C VAL A 77 2.81 -4.88 -9.56
N ILE A 78 2.43 -3.66 -9.19
CA ILE A 78 2.42 -2.52 -10.10
C ILE A 78 3.69 -1.68 -9.91
N ALA A 79 4.03 -0.92 -10.94
CA ALA A 79 5.17 -0.02 -10.96
C ALA A 79 4.73 1.37 -11.45
N PRO A 80 5.49 2.43 -11.15
CA PRO A 80 5.25 3.73 -11.76
C PRO A 80 5.23 3.65 -13.28
N LYS A 81 4.35 4.44 -13.90
CA LYS A 81 4.27 4.61 -15.35
C LYS A 81 5.14 5.81 -15.77
N PRO A 82 5.41 6.00 -17.08
CA PRO A 82 6.12 7.19 -17.55
C PRO A 82 5.46 8.51 -17.15
N THR A 83 4.13 8.51 -16.95
CA THR A 83 3.36 9.68 -16.51
C THR A 83 3.48 9.96 -15.00
N THR A 84 3.91 9.00 -14.20
CA THR A 84 3.89 9.12 -12.73
C THR A 84 4.84 10.22 -12.25
N PHE A 85 6.03 10.30 -12.80
CA PHE A 85 7.01 11.34 -12.42
C PHE A 85 6.46 12.75 -12.65
N PRO A 86 5.97 13.13 -13.84
CA PRO A 86 5.40 14.45 -14.03
C PRO A 86 4.12 14.68 -13.20
N ASP A 87 3.30 13.67 -12.96
CA ASP A 87 2.11 13.78 -12.13
C ASP A 87 2.46 14.09 -10.67
N VAL A 88 3.48 13.45 -10.12
CA VAL A 88 3.98 13.74 -8.77
C VAL A 88 4.50 15.18 -8.69
N LEU A 89 5.30 15.61 -9.69
CA LEU A 89 5.81 16.98 -9.72
C LEU A 89 4.69 18.01 -9.75
N ALA A 90 3.65 17.78 -10.55
CA ALA A 90 2.49 18.68 -10.60
C ALA A 90 1.78 18.76 -9.24
N SER A 91 1.59 17.62 -8.57
CA SER A 91 1.00 17.60 -7.24
C SER A 91 1.87 18.31 -6.20
N LEU A 92 3.19 18.15 -6.24
CA LEU A 92 4.11 18.86 -5.35
C LEU A 92 4.01 20.38 -5.52
N GLY A 93 3.80 20.86 -6.75
CA GLY A 93 3.56 22.28 -7.01
C GLY A 93 2.25 22.79 -6.40
N ARG A 94 1.24 21.94 -6.31
CA ARG A 94 -0.08 22.26 -5.76
C ARG A 94 -0.12 22.10 -4.23
N LEU A 95 0.54 21.10 -3.69
CA LEU A 95 0.50 20.73 -2.27
C LEU A 95 1.66 21.36 -1.51
N ARG A 96 1.63 22.66 -1.31
CA ARG A 96 2.74 23.43 -0.72
C ARG A 96 3.06 23.06 0.75
N TRP A 97 2.10 22.44 1.45
CA TRP A 97 2.27 21.99 2.82
C TRP A 97 3.06 20.68 2.91
N LEU A 98 3.18 19.94 1.81
CA LEU A 98 3.76 18.61 1.80
C LEU A 98 5.28 18.68 1.92
N GLY A 99 5.85 17.83 2.77
CA GLY A 99 7.29 17.73 2.96
C GLY A 99 7.69 16.40 3.57
N GLY A 100 8.99 16.13 3.59
CA GLY A 100 9.55 14.92 4.18
C GLY A 100 9.05 13.63 3.53
N PRO A 101 8.89 12.56 4.32
CA PRO A 101 8.55 11.22 3.79
C PRO A 101 7.16 11.13 3.14
N GLN A 102 6.31 12.12 3.31
CA GLN A 102 4.98 12.15 2.69
C GLN A 102 5.04 12.13 1.16
N VAL A 103 6.16 12.53 0.55
CA VAL A 103 6.37 12.42 -0.89
C VAL A 103 6.23 10.97 -1.39
N TYR A 104 6.62 10.01 -0.57
CA TYR A 104 6.50 8.59 -0.94
C TYR A 104 5.06 8.11 -0.94
N ASP A 105 4.21 8.64 -0.05
CA ASP A 105 2.77 8.39 -0.08
C ASP A 105 2.13 9.01 -1.33
N LEU A 106 2.56 10.20 -1.72
CA LEU A 106 2.12 10.85 -2.95
C LEU A 106 2.52 10.05 -4.18
N LEU A 107 3.77 9.55 -4.21
CA LEU A 107 4.25 8.66 -5.28
C LEU A 107 3.39 7.40 -5.37
N LEU A 108 3.06 6.78 -4.25
CA LEU A 108 2.22 5.59 -4.22
C LEU A 108 0.82 5.89 -4.77
N ALA A 109 0.22 6.99 -4.37
CA ALA A 109 -1.10 7.40 -4.84
C ALA A 109 -1.12 7.61 -6.37
N HIS A 110 -0.13 8.30 -6.92
CA HIS A 110 -0.02 8.50 -8.37
C HIS A 110 0.30 7.20 -9.12
N THR A 111 1.11 6.33 -8.53
CA THR A 111 1.37 5.00 -9.11
C THR A 111 0.05 4.22 -9.24
N ALA A 112 -0.80 4.26 -8.23
CA ALA A 112 -2.12 3.63 -8.30
C ALA A 112 -2.97 4.21 -9.42
N LEU A 113 -3.14 5.53 -9.43
CA LEU A 113 -3.98 6.22 -10.42
C LEU A 113 -3.49 5.98 -11.86
N ASP A 114 -2.19 6.06 -12.08
CA ASP A 114 -1.60 5.87 -13.42
C ASP A 114 -1.68 4.42 -13.90
N ASN A 115 -1.89 3.48 -12.99
CA ASN A 115 -2.18 2.09 -13.30
C ASN A 115 -3.69 1.78 -13.36
N GLY A 116 -4.54 2.80 -13.34
CA GLY A 116 -5.99 2.64 -13.43
C GLY A 116 -6.64 2.13 -12.15
N ILE A 117 -5.96 2.25 -11.00
CA ILE A 117 -6.47 1.80 -9.71
C ILE A 117 -7.01 3.00 -8.95
N ALA A 118 -8.28 2.93 -8.58
CA ALA A 118 -9.00 4.03 -7.93
C ALA A 118 -9.20 3.81 -6.43
N THR A 119 -8.79 2.66 -5.88
CA THR A 119 -8.99 2.31 -4.47
C THR A 119 -7.66 2.00 -3.80
N LEU A 120 -7.39 2.66 -2.69
CA LEU A 120 -6.24 2.43 -1.83
C LEU A 120 -6.71 1.99 -0.45
N CYS A 121 -6.22 0.84 0.01
CA CYS A 121 -6.47 0.34 1.35
C CYS A 121 -5.25 0.61 2.24
N THR A 122 -5.43 1.41 3.28
CA THR A 122 -4.34 1.88 4.14
C THR A 122 -4.83 2.17 5.55
N PHE A 123 -3.97 1.94 6.55
CA PHE A 123 -4.23 2.38 7.92
C PHE A 123 -3.89 3.87 8.12
N ASN A 124 -3.21 4.50 7.16
CA ASN A 124 -2.83 5.92 7.18
C ASN A 124 -3.73 6.77 6.27
N ASP A 125 -5.02 6.52 6.30
CA ASP A 125 -5.98 7.15 5.39
C ASP A 125 -5.94 8.69 5.41
N ARG A 126 -5.67 9.29 6.56
CA ARG A 126 -5.60 10.76 6.72
C ARG A 126 -4.53 11.38 5.82
N HIS A 127 -3.36 10.76 5.69
CA HIS A 127 -2.29 11.25 4.84
C HIS A 127 -2.73 11.31 3.38
N PHE A 128 -3.34 10.23 2.89
CA PHE A 128 -3.76 10.13 1.49
C PHE A 128 -4.96 11.02 1.16
N ARG A 129 -5.91 11.18 2.09
CA ARG A 129 -7.08 12.05 1.87
C ARG A 129 -6.69 13.51 1.68
N ARG A 130 -5.62 13.96 2.34
CA ARG A 130 -5.13 15.34 2.23
C ARG A 130 -4.60 15.68 0.83
N PHE A 131 -4.25 14.68 0.02
CA PHE A 131 -3.78 14.94 -1.35
C PHE A 131 -4.91 15.40 -2.27
N ALA A 132 -6.17 15.17 -1.91
CA ALA A 132 -7.34 15.52 -2.70
C ALA A 132 -7.27 14.96 -4.13
N LEU A 133 -6.76 13.74 -4.28
CA LEU A 133 -6.71 13.01 -5.55
C LEU A 133 -7.99 12.19 -5.75
N PRO A 134 -8.33 11.82 -7.00
CA PRO A 134 -9.50 10.99 -7.29
C PRO A 134 -9.25 9.52 -6.93
N LEU A 135 -8.90 9.28 -5.68
CA LEU A 135 -8.55 7.98 -5.11
C LEU A 135 -9.48 7.71 -3.93
N GLN A 136 -10.20 6.60 -3.98
CA GLN A 136 -10.99 6.15 -2.84
C GLN A 136 -10.04 5.55 -1.80
N VAL A 137 -9.95 6.19 -0.66
CA VAL A 137 -9.07 5.75 0.43
C VAL A 137 -9.91 5.02 1.48
N VAL A 138 -9.54 3.78 1.75
CA VAL A 138 -10.27 2.91 2.66
C VAL A 138 -9.36 2.51 3.82
N ASN A 139 -9.80 2.78 5.05
CA ASN A 139 -9.12 2.30 6.24
C ASN A 139 -9.76 0.97 6.67
N PRO A 140 -8.98 -0.12 6.84
CA PRO A 140 -9.52 -1.42 7.22
C PRO A 140 -10.30 -1.42 8.53
N THR A 141 -9.97 -0.53 9.47
CA THR A 141 -10.68 -0.43 10.76
C THR A 141 -12.11 0.06 10.61
N THR A 142 -12.43 0.73 9.50
CA THR A 142 -13.78 1.23 9.21
C THR A 142 -14.57 0.29 8.29
N MET A 143 -13.93 -0.74 7.75
CA MET A 143 -14.61 -1.77 6.96
C MET A 143 -15.44 -2.65 7.89
N ARG A 144 -16.75 -2.67 7.66
CA ARG A 144 -17.60 -3.61 8.38
C ARG A 144 -17.37 -5.00 7.81
N THR A 145 -16.90 -5.90 8.65
CA THR A 145 -16.95 -7.33 8.34
C THR A 145 -18.43 -7.74 8.24
N ARG A 146 -18.83 -8.11 7.06
CA ARG A 146 -20.12 -8.78 6.87
C ARG A 146 -19.95 -10.28 7.08
#